data_d8c9e62625bd02ec1e95125dcf705417
#
_entry.id   d8c9e62625bd02ec1e95125dcf705417
#
_cell.length_a   1.000
_cell.length_b   1.000
_cell.length_c   1.000
_cell.angle_alpha   90.00
_cell.angle_beta   90.00
_cell.angle_gamma   90.00
#
_symmetry.space_group_name_H-M   'P 1'
#
loop_
_entity.id
_entity.type
_entity.pdbx_description
1 polymer ?
#
loop_
_entity_poly.entity_id
_entity_poly.type
_entity_poly.pdbx_seq_one_letter_code
_entity_poly.pdbx_strand_id
1 'polypeptide(L)'
;GRVTADFSDVVPFTGSVAALTSLAAREYTDGVVSGVDLVYNEFISALKQNPRKKTILPLTIEGIDQSKVKSQKSKVHDILMEPDPEQVFASLLPHYLENQIRDSLLQAEASEQSARMVAMRSATDNATGLMNDLTLVYNKARQEKITYEITDMVTARMSVQV
;
A
#
# COMPACT_ATOMS: atom_id res chain seq x y z
N GLY A 1 -18.55 15.24 -6.20
CA GLY A 1 -17.61 15.74 -5.21
C GLY A 1 -16.69 16.79 -5.83
N ARG A 2 -16.27 17.76 -5.05
CA ARG A 2 -15.34 18.82 -5.47
C ARG A 2 -13.92 18.42 -5.02
N VAL A 3 -12.95 18.37 -5.95
CA VAL A 3 -11.53 18.22 -5.61
C VAL A 3 -11.02 19.60 -5.21
N THR A 4 -10.52 19.73 -3.99
CA THR A 4 -9.99 20.98 -3.43
C THR A 4 -8.49 21.09 -3.63
N ALA A 5 -7.77 19.97 -3.51
CA ALA A 5 -6.33 19.89 -3.74
C ALA A 5 -5.95 18.48 -4.23
N ASP A 6 -4.91 18.40 -5.04
CA ASP A 6 -4.32 17.16 -5.52
C ASP A 6 -2.83 17.15 -5.19
N PHE A 7 -2.37 16.08 -4.55
CA PHE A 7 -0.98 15.87 -4.13
C PHE A 7 -0.38 14.60 -4.74
N SER A 8 -0.98 14.05 -5.79
CA SER A 8 -0.54 12.80 -6.42
C SER A 8 0.88 12.86 -6.99
N ASP A 9 1.34 14.06 -7.38
CA ASP A 9 2.68 14.27 -7.95
C ASP A 9 3.78 14.50 -6.91
N VAL A 10 3.43 14.57 -5.61
CA VAL A 10 4.41 14.80 -4.54
C VAL A 10 5.08 13.50 -4.13
N VAL A 11 6.34 13.34 -4.48
CA VAL A 11 7.15 12.19 -4.07
C VAL A 11 8.33 12.68 -3.21
N PRO A 12 8.55 12.15 -2.01
CA PRO A 12 7.75 11.13 -1.31
C PRO A 12 6.43 11.70 -0.77
N PHE A 13 5.39 10.87 -0.71
CA PHE A 13 4.05 11.27 -0.22
C PHE A 13 4.05 11.85 1.19
N THR A 14 5.05 11.49 2.01
CA THR A 14 5.25 12.04 3.36
C THR A 14 5.52 13.54 3.36
N GLY A 15 6.01 14.12 2.25
CA GLY A 15 6.20 15.55 2.10
C GLY A 15 4.90 16.36 2.08
N SER A 16 3.79 15.74 1.68
CA SER A 16 2.48 16.38 1.62
C SER A 16 1.71 16.36 2.96
N VAL A 17 2.19 15.63 3.97
CA VAL A 17 1.49 15.44 5.25
C VAL A 17 1.17 16.76 5.93
N ALA A 18 2.15 17.66 6.05
CA ALA A 18 1.95 18.96 6.70
C ALA A 18 0.91 19.81 5.96
N ALA A 19 0.96 19.82 4.62
CA ALA A 19 0.00 20.55 3.79
C ALA A 19 -1.42 19.98 3.92
N LEU A 20 -1.56 18.64 3.89
CA LEU A 20 -2.84 17.96 4.10
C LEU A 20 -3.40 18.22 5.49
N THR A 21 -2.55 18.19 6.53
CA THR A 21 -2.97 18.44 7.91
C THR A 21 -3.46 19.88 8.07
N SER A 22 -2.72 20.84 7.55
CA SER A 22 -3.10 22.25 7.62
C SER A 22 -4.38 22.55 6.84
N LEU A 23 -4.57 21.93 5.67
CA LEU A 23 -5.78 22.05 4.87
C LEU A 23 -6.98 21.46 5.63
N ALA A 24 -6.86 20.24 6.14
CA ALA A 24 -7.94 19.57 6.88
C ALA A 24 -8.33 20.33 8.15
N ALA A 25 -7.36 20.80 8.91
CA ALA A 25 -7.61 21.56 10.12
C ALA A 25 -8.28 22.92 9.82
N ARG A 26 -7.84 23.62 8.79
CA ARG A 26 -8.39 24.89 8.37
C ARG A 26 -9.85 24.76 7.89
N GLU A 27 -10.12 23.85 6.94
CA GLU A 27 -11.47 23.64 6.40
C GLU A 27 -12.47 23.22 7.48
N TYR A 28 -12.00 22.48 8.49
CA TYR A 28 -12.82 22.08 9.63
C TYR A 28 -13.04 23.25 10.59
N THR A 29 -12.01 24.06 10.90
CA THR A 29 -12.12 25.22 11.80
C THR A 29 -12.97 26.32 11.20
N ASP A 30 -12.86 26.56 9.89
CA ASP A 30 -13.66 27.53 9.15
C ASP A 30 -15.13 27.07 8.96
N GLY A 31 -15.48 25.86 9.42
CA GLY A 31 -16.83 25.32 9.35
C GLY A 31 -17.29 24.95 7.92
N VAL A 32 -16.37 24.88 6.96
CA VAL A 32 -16.65 24.49 5.57
C VAL A 32 -17.05 23.01 5.50
N VAL A 33 -16.41 22.19 6.35
CA VAL A 33 -16.70 20.76 6.46
C VAL A 33 -17.07 20.39 7.90
N SER A 34 -18.02 19.45 8.05
CA SER A 34 -18.47 18.95 9.35
C SER A 34 -17.61 17.78 9.88
N GLY A 35 -16.75 17.23 9.06
CA GLY A 35 -15.85 16.14 9.44
C GLY A 35 -14.85 15.81 8.34
N VAL A 36 -13.79 15.14 8.70
CA VAL A 36 -12.72 14.70 7.78
C VAL A 36 -12.48 13.22 7.97
N ASP A 37 -12.59 12.49 6.88
CA ASP A 37 -12.36 11.05 6.81
C ASP A 37 -11.15 10.74 5.94
N LEU A 38 -10.31 9.82 6.38
CA LEU A 38 -9.25 9.20 5.58
C LEU A 38 -9.73 7.86 5.03
N VAL A 39 -9.56 7.65 3.73
CA VAL A 39 -9.81 6.38 3.07
C VAL A 39 -8.49 5.88 2.50
N TYR A 40 -8.02 4.74 2.97
CA TYR A 40 -6.73 4.19 2.61
C TYR A 40 -6.73 2.66 2.71
N ASN A 41 -5.71 2.01 2.16
CA ASN A 41 -5.50 0.58 2.32
C ASN A 41 -4.61 0.32 3.54
N GLU A 42 -5.19 -0.32 4.56
CA GLU A 42 -4.46 -0.77 5.75
C GLU A 42 -3.60 -1.98 5.40
N PHE A 43 -2.31 -1.89 5.72
CA PHE A 43 -1.37 -2.98 5.53
C PHE A 43 -1.47 -3.99 6.67
N ILE A 44 -1.93 -5.20 6.39
CA ILE A 44 -1.98 -6.31 7.35
C ILE A 44 -0.84 -7.29 7.10
N SER A 45 -0.62 -7.64 5.84
CA SER A 45 0.47 -8.53 5.42
C SER A 45 0.78 -8.32 3.94
N ALA A 46 1.87 -8.91 3.47
CA ALA A 46 2.27 -8.83 2.07
C ALA A 46 1.19 -9.29 1.08
N LEU A 47 0.32 -10.21 1.50
CA LEU A 47 -0.76 -10.79 0.68
C LEU A 47 -2.13 -10.21 0.99
N LYS A 48 -2.29 -9.48 2.10
CA LYS A 48 -3.59 -9.02 2.57
C LYS A 48 -3.54 -7.54 2.93
N GLN A 49 -4.30 -6.76 2.18
CA GLN A 49 -4.56 -5.36 2.44
C GLN A 49 -6.08 -5.17 2.53
N ASN A 50 -6.53 -4.33 3.44
CA ASN A 50 -7.94 -4.02 3.60
C ASN A 50 -8.20 -2.53 3.38
N PRO A 51 -9.20 -2.16 2.57
CA PRO A 51 -9.64 -0.78 2.50
C PRO A 51 -10.25 -0.39 3.85
N ARG A 52 -9.82 0.73 4.40
CA ARG A 52 -10.28 1.27 5.68
C ARG A 52 -10.66 2.71 5.54
N LYS A 53 -11.76 3.07 6.20
CA LYS A 53 -12.17 4.44 6.42
C LYS A 53 -11.93 4.79 7.89
N LYS A 54 -11.23 5.90 8.14
CA LYS A 54 -10.92 6.40 9.47
C LYS A 54 -11.32 7.87 9.57
N THR A 55 -12.23 8.17 10.49
CA THR A 55 -12.60 9.56 10.80
C THR A 55 -11.50 10.18 11.66
N ILE A 56 -10.92 11.28 11.21
CA ILE A 56 -9.90 12.02 11.93
C ILE A 56 -10.43 13.29 12.59
N LEU A 57 -11.47 13.87 12.04
CA LEU A 57 -12.20 14.99 12.65
C LEU A 57 -13.71 14.72 12.55
N PRO A 58 -14.51 14.99 13.61
CA PRO A 58 -14.06 15.43 14.94
C PRO A 58 -13.21 14.39 15.66
N LEU A 59 -12.31 14.85 16.53
CA LEU A 59 -11.49 13.97 17.36
C LEU A 59 -12.39 13.28 18.37
N THR A 60 -12.67 12.01 18.13
CA THR A 60 -13.37 11.16 19.07
C THR A 60 -12.34 10.30 19.80
N ILE A 61 -12.37 10.32 21.11
CA ILE A 61 -11.53 9.46 21.93
C ILE A 61 -12.16 8.06 21.89
N GLU A 62 -12.05 7.39 20.73
CA GLU A 62 -12.45 5.99 20.59
C GLU A 62 -11.38 5.10 21.20
N GLY A 63 -11.78 4.31 22.18
CA GLY A 63 -10.91 3.30 22.80
C GLY A 63 -10.52 3.57 24.24
N ILE A 64 -10.86 4.70 24.84
CA ILE A 64 -10.85 4.82 26.28
C ILE A 64 -12.17 4.25 26.78
N ASP A 65 -12.18 2.96 27.10
CA ASP A 65 -13.26 2.34 27.87
C ASP A 65 -13.49 3.17 29.13
N GLN A 66 -14.48 4.04 29.10
CA GLN A 66 -14.88 4.86 30.26
C GLN A 66 -15.21 3.97 31.48
N SER A 67 -15.55 2.70 31.24
CA SER A 67 -15.74 1.70 32.29
C SER A 67 -14.43 1.33 32.98
N LYS A 68 -13.29 1.29 32.26
CA LYS A 68 -11.97 1.03 32.84
C LYS A 68 -11.42 2.24 33.59
N VAL A 69 -11.76 3.45 33.16
CA VAL A 69 -11.35 4.69 33.86
C VAL A 69 -12.12 4.84 35.17
N LYS A 70 -13.37 4.38 35.26
CA LYS A 70 -14.16 4.44 36.50
C LYS A 70 -13.76 3.39 37.54
N SER A 71 -13.17 2.27 37.11
CA SER A 71 -12.74 1.21 38.07
C SER A 71 -11.31 1.38 38.59
N GLN A 72 -10.49 2.19 37.93
CA GLN A 72 -9.18 2.58 38.43
C GLN A 72 -9.25 3.94 39.15
N LYS A 73 -9.85 3.98 40.34
CA LYS A 73 -9.47 4.95 41.37
C LYS A 73 -8.05 4.68 41.91
N SER A 74 -7.17 4.10 41.10
CA SER A 74 -5.78 3.88 41.40
C SER A 74 -5.00 5.10 40.93
N LYS A 75 -4.60 5.93 41.91
CA LYS A 75 -3.48 6.89 41.85
C LYS A 75 -3.34 7.49 40.46
N VAL A 76 -4.15 8.51 40.17
CA VAL A 76 -3.77 9.49 39.16
C VAL A 76 -2.41 9.99 39.65
N HIS A 77 -1.33 9.51 39.04
CA HIS A 77 -0.05 10.15 39.23
C HIS A 77 -0.27 11.58 38.75
N ASP A 78 -0.13 12.55 39.61
CA ASP A 78 -0.09 13.96 39.25
C ASP A 78 1.06 14.12 38.24
N ILE A 79 0.71 14.06 36.96
CA ILE A 79 1.68 14.33 35.89
C ILE A 79 1.87 15.84 35.88
N LEU A 80 3.08 16.27 36.26
CA LEU A 80 3.47 17.66 36.15
C LEU A 80 3.50 18.06 34.69
N MET A 81 2.64 18.98 34.28
CA MET A 81 2.61 19.54 32.93
C MET A 81 3.06 20.99 32.99
N GLU A 82 4.06 21.32 32.17
CA GLU A 82 4.59 22.66 32.04
C GLU A 82 4.45 23.12 30.58
N PRO A 83 4.02 24.34 30.29
CA PRO A 83 3.68 25.40 31.26
C PRO A 83 2.27 25.26 31.86
N ASP A 84 1.29 24.72 31.10
CA ASP A 84 -0.10 24.56 31.50
C ASP A 84 -0.74 23.42 30.68
N PRO A 85 -1.58 22.57 31.28
CA PRO A 85 -2.23 21.46 30.57
C PRO A 85 -2.97 21.87 29.28
N GLU A 86 -3.64 23.03 29.28
CA GLU A 86 -4.37 23.51 28.10
C GLU A 86 -3.44 23.87 26.95
N GLN A 87 -2.31 24.51 27.23
CA GLN A 87 -1.31 24.89 26.22
C GLN A 87 -0.61 23.66 25.65
N VAL A 88 -0.27 22.70 26.53
CA VAL A 88 0.32 21.41 26.10
C VAL A 88 -0.66 20.68 25.19
N PHE A 89 -1.94 20.62 25.54
CA PHE A 89 -2.96 19.96 24.75
C PHE A 89 -3.17 20.65 23.41
N ALA A 90 -3.24 21.98 23.40
CA ALA A 90 -3.37 22.77 22.18
C ALA A 90 -2.21 22.56 21.18
N SER A 91 -0.99 22.37 21.70
CA SER A 91 0.18 22.08 20.86
C SER A 91 0.22 20.62 20.38
N LEU A 92 -0.31 19.69 21.18
CA LEU A 92 -0.30 18.26 20.88
C LEU A 92 -1.32 17.88 19.77
N LEU A 93 -2.47 18.54 19.72
CA LEU A 93 -3.54 18.21 18.77
C LEU A 93 -3.11 18.26 17.31
N PRO A 94 -2.41 19.32 16.82
CA PRO A 94 -1.91 19.35 15.46
C PRO A 94 -0.93 18.22 15.15
N HIS A 95 -0.04 17.89 16.08
CA HIS A 95 0.90 16.79 15.94
C HIS A 95 0.20 15.42 15.91
N TYR A 96 -0.84 15.25 16.71
CA TYR A 96 -1.64 14.04 16.68
C TYR A 96 -2.32 13.85 15.31
N LEU A 97 -2.93 14.90 14.76
CA LEU A 97 -3.53 14.88 13.41
C LEU A 97 -2.50 14.55 12.35
N GLU A 98 -1.34 15.21 12.40
CA GLU A 98 -0.24 14.96 11.47
C GLU A 98 0.21 13.51 11.50
N ASN A 99 0.37 12.94 12.69
CA ASN A 99 0.76 11.54 12.85
C ASN A 99 -0.31 10.56 12.34
N GLN A 100 -1.60 10.86 12.52
CA GLN A 100 -2.68 10.03 11.98
C GLN A 100 -2.69 10.01 10.45
N ILE A 101 -2.48 11.16 9.83
CA ILE A 101 -2.39 11.28 8.36
C ILE A 101 -1.12 10.58 7.86
N ARG A 102 0.01 10.80 8.51
CA ARG A 102 1.30 10.17 8.19
C ARG A 102 1.21 8.65 8.25
N ASP A 103 0.65 8.10 9.32
CA ASP A 103 0.45 6.66 9.49
C ASP A 103 -0.40 6.08 8.36
N SER A 104 -1.51 6.73 8.03
CA SER A 104 -2.39 6.27 6.95
C SER A 104 -1.72 6.30 5.58
N LEU A 105 -0.91 7.33 5.29
CA LEU A 105 -0.14 7.43 4.05
C LEU A 105 0.93 6.33 3.96
N LEU A 106 1.67 6.11 5.04
CA LEU A 106 2.69 5.06 5.08
C LEU A 106 2.09 3.65 4.92
N GLN A 107 0.94 3.41 5.52
CA GLN A 107 0.22 2.14 5.35
C GLN A 107 -0.27 1.95 3.92
N ALA A 108 -0.78 3.00 3.28
CA ALA A 108 -1.20 2.97 1.88
C ALA A 108 -0.03 2.69 0.94
N GLU A 109 1.11 3.37 1.14
CA GLU A 109 2.33 3.16 0.37
C GLU A 109 2.89 1.75 0.56
N ALA A 110 2.97 1.28 1.80
CA ALA A 110 3.40 -0.08 2.10
C ALA A 110 2.50 -1.13 1.45
N SER A 111 1.18 -0.90 1.44
CA SER A 111 0.20 -1.76 0.78
C SER A 111 0.41 -1.81 -0.73
N GLU A 112 0.65 -0.66 -1.36
CA GLU A 112 0.90 -0.57 -2.80
C GLU A 112 2.20 -1.28 -3.19
N GLN A 113 3.30 -1.00 -2.49
CA GLN A 113 4.59 -1.64 -2.78
C GLN A 113 4.56 -3.15 -2.56
N SER A 114 3.86 -3.59 -1.53
CA SER A 114 3.67 -5.01 -1.25
C SER A 114 2.86 -5.71 -2.34
N ALA A 115 1.74 -5.13 -2.77
CA ALA A 115 0.93 -5.65 -3.86
C ALA A 115 1.74 -5.73 -5.17
N ARG A 116 2.52 -4.69 -5.46
CA ARG A 116 3.43 -4.65 -6.62
C ARG A 116 4.48 -5.76 -6.54
N MET A 117 5.10 -5.95 -5.39
CA MET A 117 6.09 -7.02 -5.18
C MET A 117 5.49 -8.41 -5.45
N VAL A 118 4.31 -8.70 -4.92
CA VAL A 118 3.61 -9.99 -5.12
C VAL A 118 3.24 -10.18 -6.59
N ALA A 119 2.72 -9.14 -7.25
CA ALA A 119 2.36 -9.18 -8.66
C ALA A 119 3.60 -9.43 -9.55
N MET A 120 4.71 -8.74 -9.28
CA MET A 120 5.97 -8.93 -10.03
C MET A 120 6.56 -10.32 -9.81
N ARG A 121 6.48 -10.85 -8.59
CA ARG A 121 6.91 -12.23 -8.32
C ARG A 121 6.08 -13.24 -9.12
N SER A 122 4.77 -13.13 -9.08
CA SER A 122 3.88 -13.99 -9.87
C SER A 122 4.13 -13.87 -11.37
N ALA A 123 4.37 -12.66 -11.88
CA ALA A 123 4.74 -12.43 -13.28
C ALA A 123 6.06 -13.12 -13.65
N THR A 124 7.07 -13.07 -12.77
CA THR A 124 8.36 -13.73 -12.98
C THR A 124 8.21 -15.24 -13.00
N ASP A 125 7.43 -15.81 -12.07
CA ASP A 125 7.18 -17.25 -12.01
C ASP A 125 6.46 -17.74 -13.28
N ASN A 126 5.45 -17.00 -13.73
CA ASN A 126 4.72 -17.30 -14.97
C ASN A 126 5.63 -17.18 -16.22
N ALA A 127 6.47 -16.14 -16.29
CA ALA A 127 7.42 -15.97 -17.40
C ALA A 127 8.45 -17.11 -17.43
N THR A 128 8.93 -17.56 -16.28
CA THR A 128 9.85 -18.69 -16.18
C THR A 128 9.20 -19.99 -16.65
N GLY A 129 7.95 -20.23 -16.26
CA GLY A 129 7.17 -21.37 -16.74
C GLY A 129 7.01 -21.36 -18.26
N LEU A 130 6.58 -20.23 -18.82
CA LEU A 130 6.42 -20.07 -20.29
C LEU A 130 7.76 -20.27 -21.02
N MET A 131 8.86 -19.77 -20.49
CA MET A 131 10.19 -19.95 -21.08
C MET A 131 10.59 -21.44 -21.13
N ASN A 132 10.29 -22.19 -20.08
CA ASN A 132 10.53 -23.64 -20.04
C ASN A 132 9.67 -24.39 -21.08
N ASP A 133 8.39 -24.05 -21.18
CA ASP A 133 7.47 -24.64 -22.16
C ASP A 133 7.93 -24.35 -23.59
N LEU A 134 8.28 -23.09 -23.89
CA LEU A 134 8.80 -22.71 -25.21
C LEU A 134 10.13 -23.40 -25.54
N THR A 135 11.00 -23.61 -24.56
CA THR A 135 12.25 -24.33 -24.72
C THR A 135 11.99 -25.80 -25.10
N LEU A 136 10.98 -26.41 -24.48
CA LEU A 136 10.59 -27.78 -24.80
C LEU A 136 10.04 -27.88 -26.24
N VAL A 137 9.13 -26.99 -26.61
CA VAL A 137 8.58 -26.90 -27.98
C VAL A 137 9.67 -26.66 -29.01
N TYR A 138 10.60 -25.75 -28.72
CA TYR A 138 11.75 -25.48 -29.61
C TYR A 138 12.62 -26.74 -29.81
N ASN A 139 12.97 -27.44 -28.72
CA ASN A 139 13.78 -28.63 -28.81
C ASN A 139 13.07 -29.74 -29.59
N LYS A 140 11.75 -29.91 -29.42
CA LYS A 140 10.94 -30.84 -30.20
C LYS A 140 10.94 -30.50 -31.67
N ALA A 141 10.67 -29.25 -32.04
CA ALA A 141 10.69 -28.80 -33.42
C ALA A 141 12.10 -28.94 -34.06
N ARG A 142 13.15 -28.66 -33.29
CA ARG A 142 14.52 -28.89 -33.73
C ARG A 142 14.80 -30.38 -34.04
N GLN A 143 14.37 -31.27 -33.16
CA GLN A 143 14.52 -32.74 -33.37
C GLN A 143 13.72 -33.22 -34.60
N GLU A 144 12.48 -32.75 -34.77
CA GLU A 144 11.65 -33.05 -35.94
C GLU A 144 12.34 -32.59 -37.22
N LYS A 145 12.90 -31.37 -37.26
CA LYS A 145 13.61 -30.82 -38.40
C LYS A 145 14.85 -31.66 -38.74
N ILE A 146 15.68 -32.00 -37.75
CA ILE A 146 16.87 -32.84 -37.95
C ILE A 146 16.48 -34.22 -38.51
N THR A 147 15.40 -34.83 -37.96
CA THR A 147 14.92 -36.12 -38.42
C THR A 147 14.47 -36.04 -39.87
N TYR A 148 13.72 -34.98 -40.24
CA TYR A 148 13.29 -34.73 -41.61
C TYR A 148 14.49 -34.59 -42.58
N GLU A 149 15.46 -33.78 -42.23
CA GLU A 149 16.68 -33.58 -43.02
C GLU A 149 17.47 -34.90 -43.22
N ILE A 150 17.57 -35.73 -42.21
CA ILE A 150 18.21 -37.05 -42.29
C ILE A 150 17.42 -37.99 -43.21
N THR A 151 16.07 -37.99 -43.10
CA THR A 151 15.22 -38.82 -43.93
C THR A 151 15.31 -38.39 -45.40
N ASP A 152 15.36 -37.10 -45.69
CA ASP A 152 15.55 -36.60 -47.03
C ASP A 152 16.89 -37.00 -47.64
N MET A 153 17.98 -36.92 -46.86
CA MET A 153 19.29 -37.37 -47.31
C MET A 153 19.33 -38.88 -47.58
N VAL A 154 18.69 -39.70 -46.76
CA VAL A 154 18.64 -41.17 -46.94
C VAL A 154 17.80 -41.52 -48.21
N THR A 155 16.64 -40.87 -48.40
CA THR A 155 15.83 -41.10 -49.60
C THR A 155 16.50 -40.63 -50.87
N ALA A 156 17.17 -39.49 -50.85
CA ALA A 156 17.99 -39.03 -51.98
C ALA A 156 19.11 -39.99 -52.37
N ARG A 157 19.81 -40.53 -51.36
CA ARG A 157 20.85 -41.55 -51.58
C ARG A 157 20.29 -42.84 -52.17
N MET A 158 19.14 -43.32 -51.72
CA MET A 158 18.49 -44.53 -52.24
C MET A 158 18.09 -44.32 -53.73
N SER A 159 17.62 -43.12 -54.10
CA SER A 159 17.18 -42.82 -55.47
C SER A 159 18.38 -42.75 -56.47
N VAL A 160 19.60 -42.53 -56.03
CA VAL A 160 20.80 -42.44 -56.87
C VAL A 160 21.46 -43.84 -57.02
N GLN A 161 21.12 -44.85 -56.18
CA GLN A 161 21.67 -46.20 -56.27
C GLN A 161 20.83 -47.14 -57.15
N VAL A 162 19.79 -46.67 -57.79
CA VAL A 162 19.01 -47.38 -58.84
C VAL A 162 19.42 -46.82 -60.20
#